data_72d6ec7546ecce473cd63011bbc9ae83
#
_entry.id   72d6ec7546ecce473cd63011bbc9ae83
#
_cell.length_a   1.000
_cell.length_b   1.000
_cell.length_c   1.000
_cell.angle_alpha   90.00
_cell.angle_beta   90.00
_cell.angle_gamma   90.00
#
_symmetry.space_group_name_H-M   'P 1'
#
loop_
_entity.id
_entity.type
_entity.pdbx_description
1 polymer ?
#
loop_
_entity_poly.entity_id
_entity_poly.type
_entity_poly.pdbx_seq_one_letter_code
_entity_poly.pdbx_strand_id
1 'polypeptide(L)'
;MAASPHPPGSPTPGPRPPGAVASGSGAAGASAPGALEADLATRVLDPFWRGLVGYRVLAWGYAAVLVILNHPYYRSPGGAVLALVLMAVWTVVTSVGYLRPTWALWALWVLPQGRLALLDVVVTLVAVAATRLVDTPDRIAHGAPVLTTVWSAGPVIAVALAYGVLSGLAGALLVQGAVLVVRGRLGSAEATDLLLMVATALAVGYAATVLRRSSDRLRQAIELRAALAERERLARSIHDGVLQVLAQVRRRGAELGGPAAELGSLAGEQEVALRTLIVTGPPEQRPLGQEEVTARLAALATPRVTVSTPATPVLLSTHTATELVAAVEAALANVRVHVGPDAPAWVLLEDLGEQVVV
;
A
#
# COMPACT_ATOMS: atom_id res chain seq x y z
N MET A 1 -7.74 -62.23 57.52
CA MET A 1 -6.29 -62.04 57.44
C MET A 1 -5.83 -62.61 56.14
N ALA A 2 -5.73 -61.76 55.12
CA ALA A 2 -5.12 -62.15 53.87
C ALA A 2 -4.64 -60.87 53.20
N ALA A 3 -3.33 -60.75 53.05
CA ALA A 3 -2.63 -59.61 52.45
C ALA A 3 -2.82 -59.55 50.94
N SER A 4 -3.14 -58.40 50.40
CA SER A 4 -3.17 -58.14 48.99
C SER A 4 -1.77 -57.76 48.48
N PRO A 5 -1.32 -58.25 47.32
CA PRO A 5 -0.03 -57.87 46.75
C PRO A 5 -0.02 -56.56 46.02
N HIS A 6 1.06 -55.78 46.18
CA HIS A 6 1.36 -54.54 45.45
C HIS A 6 1.61 -54.82 43.92
N PRO A 7 1.19 -53.92 43.02
CA PRO A 7 1.60 -53.96 41.61
C PRO A 7 3.03 -53.44 41.42
N PRO A 8 3.77 -53.88 40.36
CA PRO A 8 5.16 -53.49 40.10
C PRO A 8 5.27 -52.10 39.50
N GLY A 9 6.35 -51.40 39.88
CA GLY A 9 6.63 -50.01 39.53
C GLY A 9 6.82 -49.77 38.03
N SER A 10 6.37 -48.61 37.63
CA SER A 10 6.57 -48.04 36.29
C SER A 10 8.05 -47.70 36.02
N PRO A 11 8.58 -47.91 34.82
CA PRO A 11 9.95 -47.57 34.49
C PRO A 11 10.10 -46.04 34.39
N THR A 12 11.16 -45.53 35.00
CA THR A 12 11.64 -44.12 34.86
C THR A 12 12.03 -43.81 33.41
N PRO A 13 11.61 -42.66 32.86
CA PRO A 13 12.04 -42.25 31.53
C PRO A 13 13.52 -41.82 31.55
N GLY A 14 14.31 -42.42 30.66
CA GLY A 14 15.70 -42.09 30.42
C GLY A 14 15.89 -40.70 29.79
N PRO A 15 17.12 -40.13 29.84
CA PRO A 15 17.41 -38.78 29.36
C PRO A 15 17.22 -38.68 27.83
N ARG A 16 16.44 -37.68 27.38
CA ARG A 16 16.29 -37.33 25.94
C ARG A 16 17.57 -36.80 25.36
N PRO A 17 17.94 -37.21 24.13
CA PRO A 17 19.07 -36.60 23.42
C PRO A 17 18.78 -35.13 23.06
N PRO A 18 19.78 -34.21 23.11
CA PRO A 18 19.60 -32.82 22.66
C PRO A 18 19.59 -32.79 21.13
N GLY A 19 18.45 -32.33 20.52
CA GLY A 19 18.48 -32.06 19.07
C GLY A 19 17.21 -32.37 18.28
N ALA A 20 16.05 -32.56 18.90
CA ALA A 20 14.80 -32.61 18.18
C ALA A 20 14.12 -31.21 18.26
N VAL A 21 14.41 -30.32 17.31
CA VAL A 21 13.61 -29.14 17.03
C VAL A 21 12.26 -29.64 16.56
N ALA A 22 11.25 -29.44 17.38
CA ALA A 22 9.86 -29.68 17.04
C ALA A 22 9.50 -28.77 15.85
N SER A 23 9.42 -29.33 14.66
CA SER A 23 8.74 -28.73 13.52
C SER A 23 7.25 -28.67 13.83
N GLY A 24 6.86 -27.68 14.61
CA GLY A 24 5.48 -27.25 14.78
C GLY A 24 4.99 -26.71 13.43
N SER A 25 4.22 -27.51 12.72
CA SER A 25 3.45 -27.14 11.55
C SER A 25 2.33 -26.17 11.96
N GLY A 26 2.71 -24.91 12.22
CA GLY A 26 1.81 -23.79 12.23
C GLY A 26 1.70 -23.26 10.80
N ALA A 27 0.96 -23.99 9.95
CA ALA A 27 0.41 -23.44 8.73
C ALA A 27 -0.76 -22.50 9.09
N ALA A 28 -0.44 -21.41 9.83
CA ALA A 28 -1.28 -20.22 9.85
C ALA A 28 -1.14 -19.61 8.46
N GLY A 29 -2.25 -19.62 7.69
CA GLY A 29 -2.31 -19.22 6.31
C GLY A 29 -1.58 -17.91 6.03
N ALA A 30 -0.47 -17.99 5.36
CA ALA A 30 0.15 -16.87 4.70
C ALA A 30 -0.80 -16.46 3.58
N SER A 31 -1.74 -15.56 3.90
CA SER A 31 -2.53 -14.85 2.90
C SER A 31 -1.55 -14.28 1.89
N ALA A 32 -1.73 -14.63 0.61
CA ALA A 32 -0.90 -14.11 -0.46
C ALA A 32 -0.80 -12.58 -0.32
N PRO A 33 0.41 -11.97 -0.45
CA PRO A 33 0.61 -10.53 -0.21
C PRO A 33 -0.41 -9.64 -0.93
N GLY A 34 -0.84 -10.02 -2.15
CA GLY A 34 -1.87 -9.30 -2.89
C GLY A 34 -3.29 -9.36 -2.28
N ALA A 35 -3.63 -10.38 -1.49
CA ALA A 35 -4.93 -10.46 -0.83
C ALA A 35 -5.00 -9.53 0.38
N LEU A 36 -3.90 -9.38 1.11
CA LEU A 36 -3.79 -8.45 2.24
C LEU A 36 -3.83 -6.98 1.76
N GLU A 37 -3.19 -6.72 0.61
CA GLU A 37 -3.17 -5.41 -0.04
C GLU A 37 -4.57 -4.98 -0.52
N ALA A 38 -5.29 -5.88 -1.16
CA ALA A 38 -6.66 -5.63 -1.60
C ALA A 38 -7.60 -5.35 -0.41
N ASP A 39 -7.43 -6.06 0.71
CA ASP A 39 -8.23 -5.88 1.93
C ASP A 39 -7.97 -4.51 2.59
N LEU A 40 -6.73 -4.08 2.65
CA LEU A 40 -6.38 -2.75 3.19
C LEU A 40 -6.90 -1.60 2.31
N ALA A 41 -6.91 -1.76 0.97
CA ALA A 41 -7.44 -0.74 0.06
C ALA A 41 -8.95 -0.53 0.23
N THR A 42 -9.69 -1.62 0.49
CA THR A 42 -11.12 -1.57 0.74
C THR A 42 -11.45 -0.93 2.10
N ARG A 43 -10.65 -1.18 3.14
CA ARG A 43 -10.88 -0.66 4.49
C ARG A 43 -10.79 0.87 4.61
N VAL A 44 -10.01 1.53 3.76
CA VAL A 44 -9.89 3.01 3.77
C VAL A 44 -11.20 3.69 3.38
N LEU A 45 -12.04 3.05 2.56
CA LEU A 45 -13.35 3.56 2.17
C LEU A 45 -14.50 3.08 3.07
N ASP A 46 -14.26 2.21 4.03
CA ASP A 46 -15.30 1.68 4.93
C ASP A 46 -16.13 2.76 5.63
N PRO A 47 -15.56 3.89 6.13
CA PRO A 47 -16.35 4.96 6.72
C PRO A 47 -17.36 5.58 5.73
N PHE A 48 -16.98 5.69 4.46
CA PHE A 48 -17.86 6.23 3.41
C PHE A 48 -19.00 5.25 3.07
N TRP A 49 -18.71 3.95 3.02
CA TRP A 49 -19.74 2.93 2.83
C TRP A 49 -20.74 2.90 3.99
N ARG A 50 -20.26 3.06 5.23
CA ARG A 50 -21.15 3.21 6.41
C ARG A 50 -21.97 4.47 6.34
N GLY A 51 -21.38 5.60 5.91
CA GLY A 51 -22.08 6.84 5.68
C GLY A 51 -23.17 6.72 4.61
N LEU A 52 -22.87 6.01 3.51
CA LEU A 52 -23.84 5.71 2.46
C LEU A 52 -25.03 4.90 2.98
N VAL A 53 -24.76 3.88 3.82
CA VAL A 53 -25.85 3.10 4.45
C VAL A 53 -26.71 3.98 5.35
N GLY A 54 -26.12 4.84 6.17
CA GLY A 54 -26.85 5.83 6.96
C GLY A 54 -27.72 6.74 6.10
N TYR A 55 -27.15 7.27 5.02
CA TYR A 55 -27.89 8.09 4.03
C TYR A 55 -29.08 7.33 3.44
N ARG A 56 -28.92 6.08 3.05
CA ARG A 56 -29.99 5.24 2.46
C ARG A 56 -31.14 5.00 3.43
N VAL A 57 -30.84 4.76 4.69
CA VAL A 57 -31.88 4.61 5.73
C VAL A 57 -32.67 5.90 5.89
N LEU A 58 -31.97 7.03 5.95
CA LEU A 58 -32.62 8.37 6.03
C LEU A 58 -33.46 8.68 4.77
N ALA A 59 -32.94 8.38 3.58
CA ALA A 59 -33.62 8.60 2.32
C ALA A 59 -34.89 7.73 2.19
N TRP A 60 -34.82 6.47 2.67
CA TRP A 60 -35.98 5.61 2.76
C TRP A 60 -37.00 6.13 3.79
N GLY A 61 -36.55 6.58 4.96
CA GLY A 61 -37.40 7.21 5.98
C GLY A 61 -38.15 8.45 5.41
N TYR A 62 -37.43 9.28 4.65
CA TYR A 62 -38.07 10.42 3.94
C TYR A 62 -39.11 9.95 2.95
N ALA A 63 -38.84 8.92 2.14
CA ALA A 63 -39.84 8.35 1.22
C ALA A 63 -41.08 7.81 1.97
N ALA A 64 -40.87 7.17 3.15
CA ALA A 64 -41.98 6.70 3.99
C ALA A 64 -42.87 7.85 4.48
N VAL A 65 -42.26 8.96 4.94
CA VAL A 65 -42.98 10.16 5.33
C VAL A 65 -43.80 10.72 4.16
N LEU A 66 -43.21 10.77 2.95
CA LEU A 66 -43.91 11.22 1.75
C LEU A 66 -45.13 10.35 1.44
N VAL A 67 -45.01 9.02 1.56
CA VAL A 67 -46.11 8.08 1.32
C VAL A 67 -47.23 8.32 2.34
N ILE A 68 -46.91 8.47 3.62
CA ILE A 68 -47.89 8.71 4.69
C ILE A 68 -48.64 10.02 4.44
N LEU A 69 -47.92 11.13 4.18
CA LEU A 69 -48.52 12.47 4.01
C LEU A 69 -49.33 12.59 2.71
N ASN A 70 -48.94 11.86 1.64
CA ASN A 70 -49.56 12.00 0.33
C ASN A 70 -50.44 10.78 -0.03
N HIS A 71 -50.69 9.85 0.90
CA HIS A 71 -51.42 8.60 0.65
C HIS A 71 -52.68 8.76 -0.16
N PRO A 72 -53.58 9.72 0.13
CA PRO A 72 -54.86 9.88 -0.60
C PRO A 72 -54.68 10.44 -2.02
N TYR A 73 -53.54 11.02 -2.34
CA TYR A 73 -53.28 11.69 -3.62
C TYR A 73 -52.58 10.81 -4.66
N TYR A 74 -52.15 9.59 -4.29
CA TYR A 74 -51.58 8.65 -5.24
C TYR A 74 -52.66 8.02 -6.14
N ARG A 75 -52.31 7.75 -7.40
CA ARG A 75 -53.15 6.99 -8.33
C ARG A 75 -53.43 5.58 -7.79
N SER A 76 -52.41 4.98 -7.20
CA SER A 76 -52.48 3.66 -6.57
C SER A 76 -51.83 3.71 -5.18
N PRO A 77 -52.58 3.96 -4.12
CA PRO A 77 -52.05 3.98 -2.76
C PRO A 77 -51.40 2.67 -2.36
N GLY A 78 -52.00 1.53 -2.74
CA GLY A 78 -51.39 0.20 -2.52
C GLY A 78 -50.08 0.02 -3.30
N GLY A 79 -49.99 0.59 -4.52
CA GLY A 79 -48.74 0.60 -5.30
C GLY A 79 -47.67 1.44 -4.66
N ALA A 80 -47.99 2.57 -4.02
CA ALA A 80 -47.02 3.39 -3.28
C ALA A 80 -46.47 2.65 -2.08
N VAL A 81 -47.30 1.94 -1.31
CA VAL A 81 -46.87 1.12 -0.19
C VAL A 81 -45.99 -0.04 -0.67
N LEU A 82 -46.40 -0.72 -1.75
CA LEU A 82 -45.57 -1.81 -2.33
C LEU A 82 -44.22 -1.30 -2.77
N ALA A 83 -44.14 -0.17 -3.47
CA ALA A 83 -42.91 0.46 -3.88
C ALA A 83 -42.00 0.79 -2.67
N LEU A 84 -42.59 1.34 -1.59
CA LEU A 84 -41.86 1.64 -0.36
C LEU A 84 -41.30 0.38 0.30
N VAL A 85 -42.06 -0.73 0.32
CA VAL A 85 -41.58 -2.02 0.85
C VAL A 85 -40.43 -2.59 -0.01
N LEU A 86 -40.55 -2.56 -1.34
CA LEU A 86 -39.48 -2.99 -2.24
C LEU A 86 -38.22 -2.13 -2.08
N MET A 87 -38.35 -0.81 -1.91
CA MET A 87 -37.25 0.09 -1.60
C MET A 87 -36.61 -0.25 -0.24
N ALA A 88 -37.39 -0.62 0.79
CA ALA A 88 -36.87 -1.08 2.08
C ALA A 88 -36.02 -2.35 1.92
N VAL A 89 -36.57 -3.37 1.27
CA VAL A 89 -35.89 -4.65 1.01
C VAL A 89 -34.57 -4.38 0.25
N TRP A 90 -34.62 -3.58 -0.81
CA TRP A 90 -33.43 -3.24 -1.58
C TRP A 90 -32.40 -2.43 -0.76
N THR A 91 -32.86 -1.51 0.08
CA THR A 91 -32.00 -0.76 1.00
C THR A 91 -31.29 -1.70 1.99
N VAL A 92 -31.97 -2.71 2.53
CA VAL A 92 -31.38 -3.72 3.40
C VAL A 92 -30.33 -4.57 2.63
N VAL A 93 -30.70 -5.07 1.44
CA VAL A 93 -29.82 -5.89 0.61
C VAL A 93 -28.52 -5.14 0.27
N THR A 94 -28.64 -3.90 -0.19
CA THR A 94 -27.47 -3.07 -0.52
C THR A 94 -26.66 -2.68 0.70
N SER A 95 -27.30 -2.41 1.85
CA SER A 95 -26.61 -2.09 3.11
C SER A 95 -25.77 -3.28 3.60
N VAL A 96 -26.34 -4.48 3.57
CA VAL A 96 -25.59 -5.72 3.89
C VAL A 96 -24.43 -5.93 2.91
N GLY A 97 -24.67 -5.75 1.61
CA GLY A 97 -23.64 -5.90 0.57
C GLY A 97 -22.51 -4.89 0.68
N TYR A 98 -22.79 -3.64 1.07
CA TYR A 98 -21.77 -2.60 1.23
C TYR A 98 -20.97 -2.73 2.53
N LEU A 99 -21.62 -3.11 3.63
CA LEU A 99 -20.95 -3.27 4.94
C LEU A 99 -20.16 -4.59 5.04
N ARG A 100 -20.47 -5.59 4.22
CA ARG A 100 -19.84 -6.91 4.22
C ARG A 100 -19.62 -7.47 5.64
N PRO A 101 -20.65 -7.59 6.47
CA PRO A 101 -20.48 -8.15 7.80
C PRO A 101 -20.03 -9.62 7.67
N THR A 102 -19.12 -10.04 8.55
CA THR A 102 -18.50 -11.38 8.51
C THR A 102 -19.51 -12.53 8.49
N TRP A 103 -20.68 -12.35 9.12
CA TRP A 103 -21.77 -13.35 9.14
C TRP A 103 -22.50 -13.48 7.81
N ALA A 104 -22.51 -12.45 6.96
CA ALA A 104 -23.19 -12.44 5.66
C ALA A 104 -22.40 -13.15 4.55
N LEU A 105 -21.13 -13.44 4.75
CA LEU A 105 -20.26 -14.12 3.78
C LEU A 105 -20.74 -15.56 3.44
N TRP A 106 -21.55 -16.18 4.29
CA TRP A 106 -22.08 -17.53 4.11
C TRP A 106 -23.40 -17.59 3.35
N ALA A 107 -24.16 -16.49 3.27
CA ALA A 107 -25.55 -16.49 2.81
C ALA A 107 -25.77 -15.88 1.42
N LEU A 108 -24.89 -14.99 0.94
CA LEU A 108 -25.00 -14.34 -0.36
C LEU A 108 -23.70 -14.55 -1.14
N TRP A 109 -23.84 -14.91 -2.41
CA TRP A 109 -22.83 -14.72 -3.44
C TRP A 109 -22.51 -13.24 -3.49
N VAL A 110 -21.56 -12.80 -2.65
CA VAL A 110 -21.26 -11.36 -2.45
C VAL A 110 -20.67 -10.80 -3.74
N LEU A 111 -21.54 -10.15 -4.50
CA LEU A 111 -21.10 -9.32 -5.61
C LEU A 111 -20.07 -8.31 -5.10
N PRO A 112 -18.95 -8.10 -5.81
CA PRO A 112 -18.04 -7.01 -5.49
C PRO A 112 -18.81 -5.70 -5.34
N GLN A 113 -18.44 -4.86 -4.36
CA GLN A 113 -19.15 -3.59 -4.08
C GLN A 113 -19.41 -2.77 -5.34
N GLY A 114 -18.46 -2.77 -6.29
CA GLY A 114 -18.64 -2.09 -7.57
C GLY A 114 -19.78 -2.67 -8.42
N ARG A 115 -19.88 -3.99 -8.56
CA ARG A 115 -20.97 -4.62 -9.31
C ARG A 115 -22.32 -4.40 -8.64
N LEU A 116 -22.34 -4.42 -7.31
CA LEU A 116 -23.54 -4.11 -6.54
C LEU A 116 -23.98 -2.65 -6.78
N ALA A 117 -23.02 -1.70 -6.84
CA ALA A 117 -23.32 -0.30 -7.15
C ALA A 117 -23.92 -0.10 -8.55
N LEU A 118 -23.44 -0.86 -9.55
CA LEU A 118 -24.03 -0.82 -10.90
C LEU A 118 -25.44 -1.40 -10.91
N LEU A 119 -25.65 -2.54 -10.25
CA LEU A 119 -26.98 -3.14 -10.11
C LEU A 119 -27.95 -2.20 -9.40
N ASP A 120 -27.45 -1.46 -8.42
CA ASP A 120 -28.20 -0.46 -7.67
C ASP A 120 -28.70 0.70 -8.57
N VAL A 121 -27.87 1.15 -9.52
CA VAL A 121 -28.33 2.11 -10.54
C VAL A 121 -29.44 1.52 -11.40
N VAL A 122 -29.31 0.28 -11.84
CA VAL A 122 -30.34 -0.37 -12.66
C VAL A 122 -31.68 -0.48 -11.91
N VAL A 123 -31.65 -0.92 -10.65
CA VAL A 123 -32.85 -1.01 -9.81
C VAL A 123 -33.47 0.38 -9.61
N THR A 124 -32.64 1.40 -9.44
CA THR A 124 -33.13 2.79 -9.31
C THR A 124 -33.79 3.29 -10.59
N LEU A 125 -33.25 2.99 -11.76
CA LEU A 125 -33.87 3.34 -13.04
C LEU A 125 -35.26 2.68 -13.19
N VAL A 126 -35.38 1.41 -12.80
CA VAL A 126 -36.66 0.70 -12.77
C VAL A 126 -37.62 1.34 -11.78
N ALA A 127 -37.17 1.70 -10.57
CA ALA A 127 -37.99 2.38 -9.57
C ALA A 127 -38.48 3.76 -10.04
N VAL A 128 -37.58 4.54 -10.70
CA VAL A 128 -37.94 5.83 -11.33
C VAL A 128 -39.00 5.64 -12.43
N ALA A 129 -38.82 4.64 -13.31
CA ALA A 129 -39.80 4.35 -14.35
C ALA A 129 -41.16 3.92 -13.77
N ALA A 130 -41.17 3.12 -12.70
CA ALA A 130 -42.36 2.65 -12.00
C ALA A 130 -43.17 3.78 -11.33
N THR A 131 -42.56 4.95 -11.12
CA THR A 131 -43.28 6.13 -10.57
C THR A 131 -44.54 6.48 -11.37
N ARG A 132 -44.54 6.29 -12.69
CA ARG A 132 -45.71 6.51 -13.56
C ARG A 132 -46.92 5.61 -13.26
N LEU A 133 -46.68 4.46 -12.63
CA LEU A 133 -47.71 3.51 -12.22
C LEU A 133 -48.34 3.90 -10.87
N VAL A 134 -47.60 4.64 -10.05
CA VAL A 134 -47.96 4.98 -8.67
C VAL A 134 -48.54 6.37 -8.58
N ASP A 135 -47.93 7.34 -9.24
CA ASP A 135 -48.34 8.76 -9.23
C ASP A 135 -49.31 9.11 -10.36
N THR A 136 -50.10 10.14 -10.13
CA THR A 136 -50.98 10.70 -11.17
C THR A 136 -50.17 11.56 -12.14
N PRO A 137 -50.55 11.61 -13.45
CA PRO A 137 -49.89 12.47 -14.42
C PRO A 137 -49.83 13.94 -14.00
N ASP A 138 -50.87 14.44 -13.36
CA ASP A 138 -50.93 15.82 -12.87
C ASP A 138 -49.92 16.11 -11.76
N ARG A 139 -49.73 15.20 -10.82
CA ARG A 139 -48.71 15.33 -9.77
C ARG A 139 -47.31 15.33 -10.37
N ILE A 140 -47.06 14.43 -11.31
CA ILE A 140 -45.77 14.34 -12.03
C ILE A 140 -45.54 15.66 -12.80
N ALA A 141 -46.55 16.18 -13.49
CA ALA A 141 -46.46 17.40 -14.26
C ALA A 141 -46.26 18.67 -13.40
N HIS A 142 -46.81 18.73 -12.19
CA HIS A 142 -46.67 19.88 -11.30
C HIS A 142 -45.43 19.83 -10.41
N GLY A 143 -44.55 18.82 -10.59
CA GLY A 143 -43.26 18.73 -9.88
C GLY A 143 -43.35 18.28 -8.42
N ALA A 144 -44.45 17.57 -8.06
CA ALA A 144 -44.55 17.00 -6.73
C ALA A 144 -43.34 16.07 -6.43
N PRO A 145 -42.85 16.02 -5.18
CA PRO A 145 -41.81 15.11 -4.82
C PRO A 145 -42.21 13.67 -5.11
N VAL A 146 -41.44 12.98 -5.98
CA VAL A 146 -41.68 11.57 -6.26
C VAL A 146 -40.95 10.71 -5.21
N LEU A 147 -41.45 9.48 -5.02
CA LEU A 147 -40.99 8.57 -3.99
C LEU A 147 -39.47 8.35 -4.01
N THR A 148 -38.88 8.39 -5.20
CA THR A 148 -37.46 8.08 -5.44
C THR A 148 -36.54 9.29 -5.37
N THR A 149 -37.03 10.53 -5.20
CA THR A 149 -36.27 11.78 -5.38
C THR A 149 -34.97 11.79 -4.56
N VAL A 150 -35.01 11.56 -3.25
CA VAL A 150 -33.82 11.55 -2.38
C VAL A 150 -33.12 10.21 -2.44
N TRP A 151 -33.86 9.11 -2.51
CA TRP A 151 -33.31 7.76 -2.50
C TRP A 151 -32.43 7.46 -3.72
N SER A 152 -32.72 8.08 -4.86
CA SER A 152 -31.99 7.88 -6.12
C SER A 152 -30.54 8.41 -6.11
N ALA A 153 -30.16 9.27 -5.17
CA ALA A 153 -28.79 9.71 -5.02
C ALA A 153 -27.87 8.62 -4.41
N GLY A 154 -28.43 7.66 -3.64
CA GLY A 154 -27.66 6.57 -3.05
C GLY A 154 -26.84 5.77 -4.07
N PRO A 155 -27.41 5.25 -5.16
CA PRO A 155 -26.67 4.56 -6.22
C PRO A 155 -25.60 5.41 -6.90
N VAL A 156 -25.85 6.71 -7.08
CA VAL A 156 -24.87 7.65 -7.66
C VAL A 156 -23.65 7.78 -6.74
N ILE A 157 -23.90 7.93 -5.44
CA ILE A 157 -22.84 7.93 -4.42
C ILE A 157 -22.08 6.59 -4.43
N ALA A 158 -22.79 5.46 -4.52
CA ALA A 158 -22.18 4.13 -4.54
C ALA A 158 -21.24 3.95 -5.74
N VAL A 159 -21.67 4.36 -6.95
CA VAL A 159 -20.86 4.29 -8.17
C VAL A 159 -19.67 5.25 -8.10
N ALA A 160 -19.87 6.47 -7.57
CA ALA A 160 -18.79 7.42 -7.35
C ALA A 160 -17.74 6.89 -6.36
N LEU A 161 -18.18 6.24 -5.30
CA LEU A 161 -17.28 5.57 -4.33
C LEU A 161 -16.57 4.38 -4.95
N ALA A 162 -17.23 3.56 -5.78
CA ALA A 162 -16.64 2.36 -6.36
C ALA A 162 -15.64 2.67 -7.47
N TYR A 163 -15.99 3.58 -8.40
CA TYR A 163 -15.29 3.79 -9.66
C TYR A 163 -14.73 5.20 -9.86
N GLY A 164 -15.02 6.12 -8.94
CA GLY A 164 -14.51 7.50 -8.97
C GLY A 164 -15.44 8.50 -9.68
N VAL A 165 -14.89 9.70 -9.95
CA VAL A 165 -15.64 10.89 -10.39
C VAL A 165 -16.43 10.67 -11.68
N LEU A 166 -15.76 10.16 -12.73
CA LEU A 166 -16.39 10.04 -14.06
C LEU A 166 -17.60 9.09 -14.05
N SER A 167 -17.45 7.97 -13.33
CA SER A 167 -18.53 6.98 -13.20
C SER A 167 -19.69 7.53 -12.36
N GLY A 168 -19.39 8.29 -11.30
CA GLY A 168 -20.38 8.99 -10.51
C GLY A 168 -21.17 10.02 -11.34
N LEU A 169 -20.47 10.81 -12.17
CA LEU A 169 -21.10 11.75 -13.10
C LEU A 169 -22.00 11.05 -14.13
N ALA A 170 -21.51 9.96 -14.72
CA ALA A 170 -22.31 9.16 -15.66
C ALA A 170 -23.58 8.62 -14.97
N GLY A 171 -23.46 8.11 -13.74
CA GLY A 171 -24.59 7.68 -12.92
C GLY A 171 -25.59 8.79 -12.63
N ALA A 172 -25.09 9.99 -12.25
CA ALA A 172 -25.91 11.16 -12.00
C ALA A 172 -26.72 11.58 -13.25
N LEU A 173 -26.03 11.68 -14.38
CA LEU A 173 -26.68 12.05 -15.65
C LEU A 173 -27.69 11.00 -16.12
N LEU A 174 -27.39 9.70 -15.92
CA LEU A 174 -28.29 8.61 -16.27
C LEU A 174 -29.56 8.62 -15.43
N VAL A 175 -29.43 8.75 -14.10
CA VAL A 175 -30.56 8.77 -13.18
C VAL A 175 -31.41 10.02 -13.39
N GLN A 176 -30.80 11.21 -13.51
CA GLN A 176 -31.53 12.45 -13.77
C GLN A 176 -32.15 12.50 -15.17
N GLY A 177 -31.45 11.90 -16.17
CA GLY A 177 -32.04 11.73 -17.49
C GLY A 177 -33.33 10.88 -17.46
N ALA A 178 -33.31 9.78 -16.67
CA ALA A 178 -34.52 8.97 -16.48
C ALA A 178 -35.66 9.74 -15.76
N VAL A 179 -35.33 10.52 -14.73
CA VAL A 179 -36.29 11.39 -14.04
C VAL A 179 -36.88 12.41 -15.02
N LEU A 180 -36.05 13.03 -15.85
CA LEU A 180 -36.49 14.01 -16.85
C LEU A 180 -37.44 13.36 -17.89
N VAL A 181 -37.12 12.15 -18.35
CA VAL A 181 -37.99 11.38 -19.26
C VAL A 181 -39.34 11.07 -18.60
N VAL A 182 -39.35 10.70 -17.31
CA VAL A 182 -40.56 10.38 -16.56
C VAL A 182 -41.40 11.63 -16.36
N ARG A 183 -40.82 12.80 -16.02
CA ARG A 183 -41.51 14.07 -15.78
C ARG A 183 -41.93 14.79 -17.07
N GLY A 184 -41.20 14.57 -18.16
CA GLY A 184 -41.47 15.18 -19.48
C GLY A 184 -41.23 16.69 -19.55
N ARG A 185 -40.56 17.29 -18.55
CA ARG A 185 -40.25 18.71 -18.49
C ARG A 185 -38.97 18.98 -17.74
N LEU A 186 -38.34 20.10 -18.05
CA LEU A 186 -37.16 20.64 -17.32
C LEU A 186 -37.61 21.94 -16.64
N GLY A 187 -37.83 21.90 -15.34
CA GLY A 187 -38.12 23.07 -14.51
C GLY A 187 -36.93 23.41 -13.60
N SER A 188 -37.13 24.44 -12.77
CA SER A 188 -36.11 24.88 -11.81
C SER A 188 -35.79 23.81 -10.75
N ALA A 189 -36.78 23.04 -10.34
CA ALA A 189 -36.57 21.94 -9.37
C ALA A 189 -35.70 20.82 -9.95
N GLU A 190 -35.98 20.38 -11.19
CA GLU A 190 -35.18 19.34 -11.88
C GLU A 190 -33.76 19.82 -12.16
N ALA A 191 -33.58 21.11 -12.50
CA ALA A 191 -32.25 21.70 -12.68
C ALA A 191 -31.47 21.75 -11.36
N THR A 192 -32.15 22.07 -10.25
CA THR A 192 -31.53 22.05 -8.92
C THR A 192 -31.14 20.62 -8.49
N ASP A 193 -32.04 19.65 -8.70
CA ASP A 193 -31.77 18.23 -8.40
C ASP A 193 -30.58 17.70 -9.21
N LEU A 194 -30.50 18.04 -10.51
CA LEU A 194 -29.39 17.71 -11.36
C LEU A 194 -28.07 18.31 -10.84
N LEU A 195 -28.08 19.61 -10.52
CA LEU A 195 -26.92 20.32 -9.99
C LEU A 195 -26.42 19.67 -8.67
N LEU A 196 -27.35 19.42 -7.75
CA LEU A 196 -27.00 18.79 -6.46
C LEU A 196 -26.44 17.37 -6.64
N MET A 197 -27.03 16.60 -7.55
CA MET A 197 -26.59 15.23 -7.83
C MET A 197 -25.21 15.20 -8.49
N VAL A 198 -24.96 16.09 -9.46
CA VAL A 198 -23.65 16.28 -10.08
C VAL A 198 -22.62 16.76 -9.05
N ALA A 199 -22.96 17.75 -8.22
CA ALA A 199 -22.07 18.23 -7.16
C ALA A 199 -21.73 17.12 -6.15
N THR A 200 -22.71 16.30 -5.77
CA THR A 200 -22.52 15.14 -4.89
C THR A 200 -21.60 14.10 -5.53
N ALA A 201 -21.83 13.76 -6.81
CA ALA A 201 -20.97 12.81 -7.55
C ALA A 201 -19.53 13.31 -7.66
N LEU A 202 -19.35 14.62 -7.94
CA LEU A 202 -18.02 15.26 -7.97
C LEU A 202 -17.34 15.20 -6.61
N ALA A 203 -18.02 15.67 -5.56
CA ALA A 203 -17.44 15.75 -4.22
C ALA A 203 -17.05 14.38 -3.68
N VAL A 204 -17.97 13.41 -3.74
CA VAL A 204 -17.75 12.06 -3.23
C VAL A 204 -16.72 11.29 -4.08
N GLY A 205 -16.84 11.37 -5.42
CA GLY A 205 -15.91 10.72 -6.33
C GLY A 205 -14.48 11.29 -6.23
N TYR A 206 -14.35 12.62 -6.07
CA TYR A 206 -13.07 13.27 -5.84
C TYR A 206 -12.47 12.85 -4.50
N ALA A 207 -13.25 12.92 -3.41
CA ALA A 207 -12.80 12.50 -2.08
C ALA A 207 -12.33 11.04 -2.08
N ALA A 208 -13.09 10.13 -2.70
CA ALA A 208 -12.70 8.72 -2.85
C ALA A 208 -11.40 8.55 -3.64
N THR A 209 -11.22 9.33 -4.70
CA THR A 209 -10.01 9.29 -5.55
C THR A 209 -8.77 9.79 -4.78
N VAL A 210 -8.89 10.92 -4.08
CA VAL A 210 -7.81 11.49 -3.26
C VAL A 210 -7.41 10.52 -2.15
N LEU A 211 -8.40 9.94 -1.47
CA LEU A 211 -8.16 9.01 -0.37
C LEU A 211 -7.44 7.74 -0.84
N ARG A 212 -7.82 7.16 -1.99
CA ARG A 212 -7.10 6.03 -2.59
C ARG A 212 -5.65 6.40 -2.90
N ARG A 213 -5.41 7.50 -3.61
CA ARG A 213 -4.06 7.97 -3.94
C ARG A 213 -3.20 8.21 -2.71
N SER A 214 -3.78 8.79 -1.66
CA SER A 214 -3.09 9.03 -0.39
C SER A 214 -2.72 7.72 0.30
N SER A 215 -3.62 6.74 0.30
CA SER A 215 -3.38 5.40 0.82
C SER A 215 -2.26 4.67 0.09
N ASP A 216 -2.24 4.75 -1.25
CA ASP A 216 -1.21 4.12 -2.08
C ASP A 216 0.19 4.74 -1.81
N ARG A 217 0.26 6.08 -1.70
CA ARG A 217 1.51 6.77 -1.34
C ARG A 217 2.01 6.38 0.05
N LEU A 218 1.10 6.27 1.02
CA LEU A 218 1.48 5.85 2.38
C LEU A 218 2.03 4.43 2.38
N ARG A 219 1.45 3.51 1.62
CA ARG A 219 1.96 2.14 1.46
C ARG A 219 3.37 2.13 0.89
N GLN A 220 3.59 2.82 -0.23
CA GLN A 220 4.91 2.93 -0.85
C GLN A 220 5.95 3.48 0.14
N ALA A 221 5.57 4.49 0.94
CA ALA A 221 6.46 5.03 1.95
C ALA A 221 6.77 4.02 3.08
N ILE A 222 5.80 3.20 3.50
CA ILE A 222 6.00 2.15 4.50
C ILE A 222 6.91 1.04 3.94
N GLU A 223 6.69 0.58 2.71
CA GLU A 223 7.49 -0.44 2.05
C GLU A 223 8.96 0.01 1.89
N LEU A 224 9.17 1.25 1.44
CA LEU A 224 10.51 1.84 1.35
C LEU A 224 11.19 1.90 2.72
N ARG A 225 10.48 2.32 3.76
CA ARG A 225 11.04 2.35 5.12
C ARG A 225 11.38 0.95 5.64
N ALA A 226 10.53 -0.03 5.38
CA ALA A 226 10.79 -1.42 5.75
C ALA A 226 12.02 -1.98 5.03
N ALA A 227 12.16 -1.72 3.73
CA ALA A 227 13.32 -2.13 2.95
C ALA A 227 14.62 -1.47 3.44
N LEU A 228 14.59 -0.17 3.77
CA LEU A 228 15.73 0.53 4.35
C LEU A 228 16.10 -0.02 5.73
N ALA A 229 15.14 -0.25 6.62
CA ALA A 229 15.38 -0.81 7.94
C ALA A 229 15.98 -2.23 7.87
N GLU A 230 15.50 -3.06 6.95
CA GLU A 230 16.04 -4.40 6.73
C GLU A 230 17.47 -4.33 6.18
N ARG A 231 17.74 -3.41 5.24
CA ARG A 231 19.09 -3.17 4.72
C ARG A 231 20.06 -2.75 5.83
N GLU A 232 19.65 -1.82 6.71
CA GLU A 232 20.46 -1.40 7.85
C GLU A 232 20.68 -2.55 8.83
N ARG A 233 19.68 -3.39 9.05
CA ARG A 233 19.81 -4.58 9.91
C ARG A 233 20.79 -5.57 9.35
N LEU A 234 20.72 -5.87 8.04
CA LEU A 234 21.64 -6.76 7.36
C LEU A 234 23.07 -6.21 7.38
N ALA A 235 23.24 -4.90 7.09
CA ALA A 235 24.54 -4.24 7.13
C ALA A 235 25.20 -4.36 8.52
N ARG A 236 24.44 -4.11 9.60
CA ARG A 236 24.92 -4.29 10.97
C ARG A 236 25.26 -5.75 11.27
N SER A 237 24.44 -6.70 10.87
CA SER A 237 24.67 -8.13 11.09
C SER A 237 25.93 -8.63 10.36
N ILE A 238 26.19 -8.13 9.14
CA ILE A 238 27.40 -8.44 8.37
C ILE A 238 28.63 -7.81 9.05
N HIS A 239 28.49 -6.53 9.48
CA HIS A 239 29.58 -5.85 10.17
C HIS A 239 30.01 -6.59 11.46
N ASP A 240 29.04 -6.91 12.31
CA ASP A 240 29.31 -7.47 13.63
C ASP A 240 29.71 -8.96 13.56
N GLY A 241 29.16 -9.72 12.61
CA GLY A 241 29.44 -11.16 12.49
C GLY A 241 30.58 -11.48 11.53
N VAL A 242 30.42 -11.15 10.26
CA VAL A 242 31.32 -11.62 9.20
C VAL A 242 32.66 -10.89 9.23
N LEU A 243 32.65 -9.55 9.33
CA LEU A 243 33.90 -8.77 9.35
C LEU A 243 34.76 -9.09 10.58
N GLN A 244 34.12 -9.34 11.74
CA GLN A 244 34.85 -9.75 12.95
C GLN A 244 35.51 -11.10 12.80
N VAL A 245 34.83 -12.07 12.17
CA VAL A 245 35.43 -13.42 11.90
C VAL A 245 36.56 -13.30 10.90
N LEU A 246 36.40 -12.57 9.79
CA LEU A 246 37.44 -12.37 8.79
C LEU A 246 38.69 -11.68 9.39
N ALA A 247 38.50 -10.63 10.20
CA ALA A 247 39.60 -9.97 10.90
C ALA A 247 40.33 -10.90 11.89
N GLN A 248 39.61 -11.82 12.53
CA GLN A 248 40.20 -12.80 13.42
C GLN A 248 41.00 -13.88 12.64
N VAL A 249 40.48 -14.36 11.51
CA VAL A 249 41.16 -15.29 10.61
C VAL A 249 42.46 -14.67 10.08
N ARG A 250 42.42 -13.41 9.63
CA ARG A 250 43.56 -12.65 9.17
C ARG A 250 44.67 -12.56 10.25
N ARG A 251 44.30 -12.17 11.46
CA ARG A 251 45.29 -12.07 12.59
C ARG A 251 45.90 -13.40 12.94
N ARG A 252 45.07 -14.45 13.10
CA ARG A 252 45.57 -15.80 13.43
C ARG A 252 46.40 -16.39 12.31
N GLY A 253 46.03 -16.16 11.03
CA GLY A 253 46.81 -16.60 9.87
C GLY A 253 48.22 -15.97 9.85
N ALA A 254 48.30 -14.66 10.13
CA ALA A 254 49.58 -13.95 10.23
C ALA A 254 50.46 -14.43 11.38
N GLU A 255 49.86 -14.79 12.53
CA GLU A 255 50.58 -15.32 13.71
C GLU A 255 51.14 -16.74 13.45
N LEU A 256 50.44 -17.60 12.72
CA LEU A 256 50.82 -19.00 12.48
C LEU A 256 51.84 -19.16 11.33
N GLY A 257 51.86 -18.23 10.38
CA GLY A 257 52.78 -18.30 9.23
C GLY A 257 52.45 -19.41 8.22
N GLY A 258 53.32 -19.58 7.20
CA GLY A 258 53.15 -20.63 6.20
C GLY A 258 51.81 -20.62 5.46
N PRO A 259 51.18 -21.78 5.19
CA PRO A 259 49.87 -21.84 4.49
C PRO A 259 48.72 -21.09 5.21
N ALA A 260 48.83 -20.91 6.53
CA ALA A 260 47.83 -20.16 7.30
C ALA A 260 47.92 -18.64 7.02
N ALA A 261 49.08 -18.11 6.69
CA ALA A 261 49.28 -16.72 6.30
C ALA A 261 48.58 -16.41 4.96
N GLU A 262 48.57 -17.36 4.01
CA GLU A 262 47.85 -17.21 2.74
C GLU A 262 46.32 -17.13 2.95
N LEU A 263 45.79 -17.98 3.83
CA LEU A 263 44.37 -17.92 4.22
C LEU A 263 44.04 -16.60 4.94
N GLY A 264 44.98 -16.10 5.77
CA GLY A 264 44.84 -14.80 6.42
C GLY A 264 44.78 -13.61 5.41
N SER A 265 45.60 -13.68 4.36
CA SER A 265 45.61 -12.69 3.27
C SER A 265 44.30 -12.70 2.50
N LEU A 266 43.81 -13.87 2.09
CA LEU A 266 42.50 -14.04 1.43
C LEU A 266 41.36 -13.52 2.29
N ALA A 267 41.36 -13.80 3.58
CA ALA A 267 40.37 -13.27 4.51
C ALA A 267 40.41 -11.74 4.59
N GLY A 268 41.61 -11.13 4.52
CA GLY A 268 41.78 -9.68 4.45
C GLY A 268 41.24 -9.07 3.17
N GLU A 269 41.48 -9.70 2.03
CA GLU A 269 40.92 -9.26 0.74
C GLU A 269 39.37 -9.31 0.74
N GLN A 270 38.80 -10.37 1.29
CA GLN A 270 37.33 -10.51 1.41
C GLN A 270 36.74 -9.51 2.43
N GLU A 271 37.47 -9.20 3.52
CA GLU A 271 37.07 -8.16 4.47
C GLU A 271 36.95 -6.79 3.78
N VAL A 272 37.95 -6.41 2.97
CA VAL A 272 37.96 -5.16 2.21
C VAL A 272 36.81 -5.12 1.16
N ALA A 273 36.66 -6.22 0.40
CA ALA A 273 35.60 -6.32 -0.60
C ALA A 273 34.18 -6.18 0.01
N LEU A 274 33.92 -6.87 1.11
CA LEU A 274 32.64 -6.78 1.83
C LEU A 274 32.41 -5.40 2.42
N ARG A 275 33.43 -4.76 2.99
CA ARG A 275 33.34 -3.39 3.50
C ARG A 275 32.99 -2.41 2.39
N THR A 276 33.61 -2.56 1.23
CA THR A 276 33.31 -1.74 0.03
C THR A 276 31.87 -1.92 -0.43
N LEU A 277 31.37 -3.16 -0.51
CA LEU A 277 29.96 -3.43 -0.89
C LEU A 277 28.94 -2.82 0.08
N ILE A 278 29.23 -2.84 1.38
CA ILE A 278 28.33 -2.25 2.40
C ILE A 278 28.30 -0.72 2.28
N VAL A 279 29.45 -0.09 2.07
CA VAL A 279 29.58 1.39 1.96
C VAL A 279 29.02 1.89 0.63
N THR A 280 29.32 1.20 -0.48
CA THR A 280 29.01 1.69 -1.83
C THR A 280 27.58 1.38 -2.28
N GLY A 281 26.91 0.36 -1.73
CA GLY A 281 25.57 -0.07 -2.18
C GLY A 281 25.55 -0.63 -3.60
N PRO A 282 24.39 -1.12 -4.08
CA PRO A 282 24.27 -1.59 -5.45
C PRO A 282 24.39 -0.42 -6.44
N PRO A 283 25.01 -0.64 -7.61
CA PRO A 283 25.32 0.40 -8.61
C PRO A 283 24.08 1.03 -9.30
N GLU A 284 22.87 0.53 -9.01
CA GLU A 284 21.65 0.88 -9.73
C GLU A 284 21.00 2.25 -9.35
N GLN A 285 21.56 2.96 -8.37
CA GLN A 285 20.95 4.24 -7.89
C GLN A 285 21.80 5.47 -8.19
N ARG A 286 22.77 5.40 -9.11
CA ARG A 286 23.62 6.56 -9.44
C ARG A 286 22.88 7.47 -10.44
N PRO A 287 22.85 8.80 -10.18
CA PRO A 287 22.39 9.75 -11.19
C PRO A 287 23.23 9.61 -12.47
N LEU A 288 22.57 9.62 -13.63
CA LEU A 288 23.25 9.56 -14.92
C LEU A 288 24.27 10.71 -15.05
N GLY A 289 25.53 10.36 -15.33
CA GLY A 289 26.61 11.34 -15.53
C GLY A 289 27.38 11.74 -14.28
N GLN A 290 27.12 11.10 -13.14
CA GLN A 290 27.92 11.27 -11.91
C GLN A 290 28.65 9.97 -11.54
N GLU A 291 29.83 10.11 -10.96
CA GLU A 291 30.69 9.04 -10.52
C GLU A 291 31.15 9.25 -9.08
N GLU A 292 31.23 8.14 -8.32
CA GLU A 292 31.66 8.17 -6.92
C GLU A 292 33.16 8.11 -6.82
N VAL A 293 33.77 9.25 -6.46
CA VAL A 293 35.22 9.39 -6.32
C VAL A 293 35.76 8.65 -5.11
N THR A 294 34.99 8.56 -4.03
CA THR A 294 35.36 7.88 -2.79
C THR A 294 35.79 6.44 -3.05
N ALA A 295 34.99 5.68 -3.82
CA ALA A 295 35.28 4.27 -4.14
C ALA A 295 36.52 4.13 -5.06
N ARG A 296 36.67 5.03 -6.04
CA ARG A 296 37.84 4.98 -6.95
C ARG A 296 39.16 5.29 -6.24
N LEU A 297 39.17 6.28 -5.37
CA LEU A 297 40.36 6.61 -4.58
C LEU A 297 40.67 5.51 -3.57
N ALA A 298 39.67 4.94 -2.91
CA ALA A 298 39.86 3.82 -2.00
C ALA A 298 40.50 2.58 -2.68
N ALA A 299 40.22 2.38 -3.98
CA ALA A 299 40.87 1.31 -4.76
C ALA A 299 42.37 1.51 -5.00
N LEU A 300 42.93 2.72 -4.81
CA LEU A 300 44.36 2.99 -4.87
C LEU A 300 45.10 2.62 -3.60
N ALA A 301 44.40 2.24 -2.54
CA ALA A 301 45.00 1.83 -1.28
C ALA A 301 45.90 0.55 -1.47
N THR A 302 47.09 0.62 -0.92
CA THR A 302 48.04 -0.51 -0.88
C THR A 302 48.66 -0.61 0.52
N PRO A 303 49.46 -1.62 0.87
CA PRO A 303 50.14 -1.67 2.17
C PRO A 303 51.01 -0.43 2.46
N ARG A 304 51.38 0.32 1.42
CA ARG A 304 52.20 1.54 1.52
C ARG A 304 51.48 2.84 1.20
N VAL A 305 50.28 2.74 0.61
CA VAL A 305 49.43 3.91 0.30
C VAL A 305 48.21 3.83 1.19
N THR A 306 48.11 4.75 2.15
CA THR A 306 46.93 4.88 3.01
C THR A 306 45.99 5.90 2.37
N VAL A 307 44.75 5.51 2.11
CA VAL A 307 43.73 6.39 1.59
C VAL A 307 42.67 6.64 2.67
N SER A 308 42.45 7.89 3.00
CA SER A 308 41.41 8.35 3.94
C SER A 308 40.36 9.12 3.18
N THR A 309 39.09 8.69 3.31
CA THR A 309 37.95 9.27 2.64
C THR A 309 36.82 9.55 3.63
N PRO A 310 35.94 10.54 3.37
CA PRO A 310 34.78 10.77 4.22
C PRO A 310 33.83 9.55 4.20
N ALA A 311 33.02 9.41 5.26
CA ALA A 311 32.03 8.35 5.38
C ALA A 311 30.85 8.48 4.40
N THR A 312 30.60 9.70 3.91
CA THR A 312 29.58 9.99 2.90
C THR A 312 30.16 9.87 1.50
N PRO A 313 29.44 9.24 0.53
CA PRO A 313 29.88 9.17 -0.86
C PRO A 313 30.01 10.55 -1.48
N VAL A 314 31.17 10.84 -2.10
CA VAL A 314 31.41 12.06 -2.84
C VAL A 314 31.12 11.79 -4.32
N LEU A 315 30.07 12.43 -4.85
CA LEU A 315 29.65 12.32 -6.24
C LEU A 315 30.14 13.51 -7.05
N LEU A 316 30.93 13.27 -8.07
CA LEU A 316 31.41 14.28 -9.02
C LEU A 316 30.93 13.93 -10.43
N SER A 317 31.00 14.90 -11.36
CA SER A 317 30.80 14.58 -12.77
C SER A 317 31.82 13.54 -13.22
N THR A 318 31.46 12.61 -14.10
CA THR A 318 32.36 11.55 -14.59
C THR A 318 33.70 12.11 -15.09
N HIS A 319 33.66 13.28 -15.74
CA HIS A 319 34.88 13.97 -16.21
C HIS A 319 35.74 14.43 -15.04
N THR A 320 35.19 15.15 -14.07
CA THR A 320 35.92 15.68 -12.90
C THR A 320 36.47 14.52 -12.05
N ALA A 321 35.70 13.45 -11.86
CA ALA A 321 36.11 12.28 -11.13
C ALA A 321 37.32 11.59 -11.79
N THR A 322 37.31 11.48 -13.11
CA THR A 322 38.40 10.86 -13.88
C THR A 322 39.70 11.71 -13.80
N GLU A 323 39.59 13.01 -13.97
CA GLU A 323 40.73 13.92 -13.86
C GLU A 323 41.36 13.95 -12.45
N LEU A 324 40.50 13.94 -11.41
CA LEU A 324 40.95 13.92 -10.03
C LEU A 324 41.71 12.62 -9.70
N VAL A 325 41.17 11.47 -10.09
CA VAL A 325 41.83 10.18 -9.85
C VAL A 325 43.14 10.08 -10.64
N ALA A 326 43.18 10.55 -11.89
CA ALA A 326 44.39 10.59 -12.71
C ALA A 326 45.48 11.47 -12.09
N ALA A 327 45.12 12.61 -11.49
CA ALA A 327 46.06 13.49 -10.79
C ALA A 327 46.65 12.77 -9.56
N VAL A 328 45.84 12.04 -8.78
CA VAL A 328 46.34 11.27 -7.63
C VAL A 328 47.22 10.14 -8.07
N GLU A 329 46.90 9.41 -9.12
CA GLU A 329 47.73 8.32 -9.69
C GLU A 329 49.07 8.86 -10.16
N ALA A 330 49.08 10.02 -10.82
CA ALA A 330 50.30 10.69 -11.24
C ALA A 330 51.16 11.12 -10.04
N ALA A 331 50.59 11.67 -8.99
CA ALA A 331 51.31 12.03 -7.76
C ALA A 331 51.90 10.81 -7.08
N LEU A 332 51.16 9.70 -6.96
CA LEU A 332 51.67 8.44 -6.41
C LEU A 332 52.78 7.82 -7.28
N ALA A 333 52.66 7.96 -8.62
CA ALA A 333 53.71 7.52 -9.53
C ALA A 333 55.00 8.35 -9.31
N ASN A 334 54.89 9.67 -9.13
CA ASN A 334 56.04 10.55 -8.82
C ASN A 334 56.71 10.14 -7.49
N VAL A 335 55.95 9.83 -6.46
CA VAL A 335 56.50 9.35 -5.19
C VAL A 335 57.33 8.07 -5.42
N ARG A 336 56.81 7.12 -6.18
CA ARG A 336 57.50 5.83 -6.48
C ARG A 336 58.79 6.05 -7.26
N VAL A 337 58.79 7.01 -8.22
CA VAL A 337 59.97 7.30 -9.08
C VAL A 337 61.04 8.10 -8.35
N HIS A 338 60.66 9.12 -7.59
CA HIS A 338 61.59 10.10 -7.04
C HIS A 338 61.97 9.83 -5.57
N VAL A 339 61.07 9.19 -4.78
CA VAL A 339 61.34 8.88 -3.37
C VAL A 339 61.73 7.40 -3.19
N GLY A 340 61.18 6.54 -4.02
CA GLY A 340 61.46 5.13 -4.04
C GLY A 340 60.22 4.23 -3.95
N PRO A 341 60.34 2.97 -4.41
CA PRO A 341 59.17 2.08 -4.50
C PRO A 341 58.60 1.69 -3.13
N ASP A 342 59.36 1.87 -2.07
CA ASP A 342 59.00 1.53 -0.70
C ASP A 342 58.51 2.68 0.15
N ALA A 343 58.42 3.91 -0.41
CA ALA A 343 58.02 5.10 0.31
C ALA A 343 56.51 5.04 0.71
N PRO A 344 56.18 5.35 1.97
CA PRO A 344 54.78 5.44 2.37
C PRO A 344 54.18 6.73 1.81
N ALA A 345 52.91 6.65 1.40
CA ALA A 345 52.12 7.79 0.92
C ALA A 345 50.75 7.84 1.57
N TRP A 346 50.20 9.00 1.74
CA TRP A 346 48.86 9.24 2.28
C TRP A 346 48.07 10.07 1.30
N VAL A 347 46.86 9.64 1.03
CA VAL A 347 45.84 10.36 0.22
C VAL A 347 44.67 10.66 1.12
N LEU A 348 44.29 11.95 1.22
CA LEU A 348 43.16 12.43 1.99
C LEU A 348 42.16 13.07 1.05
N LEU A 349 40.93 12.58 1.03
CA LEU A 349 39.79 13.20 0.34
C LEU A 349 38.92 13.91 1.36
N GLU A 350 38.67 15.20 1.16
CA GLU A 350 37.78 16.00 1.97
C GLU A 350 36.66 16.63 1.12
N ASP A 351 35.43 16.52 1.59
CA ASP A 351 34.27 17.22 1.01
C ASP A 351 33.93 18.43 1.88
N LEU A 352 34.15 19.60 1.34
CA LEU A 352 33.87 20.89 1.99
C LEU A 352 32.54 21.49 1.54
N GLY A 353 31.70 20.74 0.85
CA GLY A 353 30.36 21.11 0.37
C GLY A 353 30.40 21.83 -0.99
N GLU A 354 31.08 22.99 -1.11
CA GLU A 354 31.22 23.72 -2.38
C GLU A 354 32.46 23.28 -3.19
N GLN A 355 33.39 22.60 -2.55
CA GLN A 355 34.62 22.11 -3.20
C GLN A 355 35.04 20.78 -2.58
N VAL A 356 35.65 19.97 -3.40
CA VAL A 356 36.31 18.71 -3.00
C VAL A 356 37.79 18.86 -3.13
N VAL A 357 38.51 18.46 -2.09
CA VAL A 357 39.99 18.57 -2.00
C VAL A 357 40.56 17.17 -1.84
N VAL A 358 41.68 16.91 -2.55
CA VAL A 358 42.48 15.70 -2.40
C VAL A 358 43.93 16.04 -2.19
#